data_4b6203ff611fbb1f7c435fb7dc4efe60
#
_entry.id   4b6203ff611fbb1f7c435fb7dc4efe60
#
_cell.length_a   1.000
_cell.length_b   1.000
_cell.length_c   1.000
_cell.angle_alpha   90.00
_cell.angle_beta   90.00
_cell.angle_gamma   90.00
#
_symmetry.space_group_name_H-M   'P 1'
#
loop_
_entity.id
_entity.type
_entity.pdbx_description
1 polymer ?
#
loop_
_entity_poly.entity_id
_entity_poly.type
_entity_poly.pdbx_seq_one_letter_code
_entity_poly.pdbx_strand_id
1 'polypeptide(L)'
;MAQVLRRRGRIQVKVDKREREALIGIIDSLGPRLAAPLASAPRAYDDAKLQAEYDRWVRPDIEKGREVDLTMVRDALSGGEDTLPLTEAQTLGWLRAFNHLRVAAGEILGIEGDGWEDTATDATKQKPEYGVLIALGYLQEELVAALDS
;
A
#
# COMPACT_ATOMS: atom_id res chain seq x y z
N MET A 1 -4.82 8.74 -16.33
CA MET A 1 -4.71 8.62 -14.88
C MET A 1 -5.61 7.50 -14.38
N ALA A 2 -5.13 6.70 -13.42
CA ALA A 2 -5.92 5.61 -12.88
C ALA A 2 -7.24 6.11 -12.27
N GLN A 3 -8.32 5.40 -12.51
CA GLN A 3 -9.65 5.77 -12.02
C GLN A 3 -10.30 4.59 -11.33
N VAL A 4 -11.06 4.88 -10.28
CA VAL A 4 -11.85 3.88 -9.57
C VAL A 4 -13.33 4.26 -9.72
N LEU A 5 -14.13 3.33 -10.25
CA LEU A 5 -15.54 3.55 -10.51
C LEU A 5 -16.37 2.46 -9.85
N ARG A 6 -17.55 2.84 -9.36
CA ARG A 6 -18.55 1.87 -8.93
C ARG A 6 -19.69 1.83 -9.95
N ARG A 7 -19.87 0.68 -10.60
CA ARG A 7 -20.90 0.46 -11.61
C ARG A 7 -21.70 -0.79 -11.26
N ARG A 8 -23.02 -0.66 -11.16
CA ARG A 8 -23.93 -1.78 -10.91
C ARG A 8 -23.54 -2.60 -9.67
N GLY A 9 -23.12 -1.91 -8.61
CA GLY A 9 -22.69 -2.56 -7.36
C GLY A 9 -21.30 -3.18 -7.41
N ARG A 10 -20.55 -3.06 -8.51
CA ARG A 10 -19.19 -3.57 -8.65
C ARG A 10 -18.19 -2.43 -8.71
N ILE A 11 -17.05 -2.62 -8.05
CA ILE A 11 -15.95 -1.67 -8.09
C ILE A 11 -15.05 -2.04 -9.26
N GLN A 12 -14.67 -1.05 -10.06
CA GLN A 12 -13.78 -1.24 -11.20
C GLN A 12 -12.62 -0.27 -11.09
N VAL A 13 -11.40 -0.78 -11.25
CA VAL A 13 -10.20 0.03 -11.34
C VAL A 13 -9.80 0.11 -12.81
N LYS A 14 -9.74 1.32 -13.35
CA LYS A 14 -9.28 1.57 -14.71
C LYS A 14 -7.85 2.06 -14.69
N VAL A 15 -6.97 1.29 -15.29
CA VAL A 15 -5.53 1.58 -15.37
C VAL A 15 -5.03 1.27 -16.78
N ASP A 16 -4.30 2.20 -17.40
CA ASP A 16 -3.65 1.92 -18.67
C ASP A 16 -2.37 1.11 -18.47
N LYS A 17 -1.75 0.70 -19.56
CA LYS A 17 -0.52 -0.10 -19.54
C LYS A 17 0.59 0.58 -18.76
N ARG A 18 0.77 1.88 -18.95
CA ARG A 18 1.82 2.66 -18.30
C ARG A 18 1.61 2.71 -16.78
N GLU A 19 0.36 2.92 -16.37
CA GLU A 19 -0.01 2.95 -14.96
C GLU A 19 0.15 1.58 -14.32
N ARG A 20 -0.24 0.49 -15.01
CA ARG A 20 -0.02 -0.89 -14.52
C ARG A 20 1.45 -1.17 -14.29
N GLU A 21 2.29 -0.84 -15.26
CA GLU A 21 3.74 -1.05 -15.16
C GLU A 21 4.35 -0.23 -14.02
N ALA A 22 3.89 1.01 -13.83
CA ALA A 22 4.35 1.86 -12.73
C ALA A 22 3.99 1.26 -11.37
N LEU A 23 2.75 0.79 -11.20
CA LEU A 23 2.31 0.18 -9.94
C LEU A 23 3.05 -1.13 -9.65
N ILE A 24 3.25 -1.97 -10.66
CA ILE A 24 4.04 -3.20 -10.52
C ILE A 24 5.48 -2.85 -10.10
N GLY A 25 6.06 -1.83 -10.71
CA GLY A 25 7.40 -1.35 -10.35
C GLY A 25 7.49 -0.90 -8.89
N ILE A 26 6.47 -0.22 -8.39
CA ILE A 26 6.39 0.19 -6.98
C ILE A 26 6.35 -1.04 -6.07
N ILE A 27 5.51 -2.01 -6.38
CA ILE A 27 5.39 -3.25 -5.59
C ILE A 27 6.72 -4.00 -5.59
N ASP A 28 7.35 -4.16 -6.74
CA ASP A 28 8.61 -4.89 -6.87
C ASP A 28 9.78 -4.18 -6.17
N SER A 29 9.75 -2.86 -6.13
CA SER A 29 10.78 -2.04 -5.48
C SER A 29 10.63 -1.99 -3.95
N LEU A 30 9.41 -1.82 -3.46
CA LEU A 30 9.14 -1.64 -2.03
C LEU A 30 8.76 -2.91 -1.31
N GLY A 31 8.20 -3.90 -2.00
CA GLY A 31 7.78 -5.17 -1.41
C GLY A 31 8.90 -5.87 -0.63
N PRO A 32 10.12 -6.04 -1.17
CA PRO A 32 11.21 -6.66 -0.43
C PRO A 32 11.62 -5.93 0.85
N ARG A 33 11.42 -4.62 0.90
CA ARG A 33 11.71 -3.83 2.11
C ARG A 33 10.72 -4.13 3.23
N LEU A 34 9.48 -4.49 2.87
CA LEU A 34 8.46 -4.89 3.83
C LEU A 34 8.74 -6.26 4.43
N ALA A 35 9.48 -7.12 3.72
CA ALA A 35 9.90 -8.42 4.20
C ALA A 35 11.16 -8.37 5.08
N ALA A 36 11.81 -7.19 5.19
CA ALA A 36 12.99 -7.03 6.05
C ALA A 36 12.61 -7.16 7.52
N PRO A 37 13.56 -7.62 8.38
CA PRO A 37 13.28 -7.73 9.81
C PRO A 37 12.79 -6.42 10.41
N LEU A 38 11.81 -6.52 11.26
CA LEU A 38 10.98 -5.43 11.76
C LEU A 38 11.63 -4.60 12.86
N ALA A 39 12.86 -4.15 12.68
CA ALA A 39 13.51 -3.24 13.61
C ALA A 39 12.74 -1.92 13.80
N SER A 40 11.94 -1.54 12.79
CA SER A 40 11.17 -0.30 12.77
C SER A 40 9.68 -0.49 13.01
N ALA A 41 9.18 -1.72 13.21
CA ALA A 41 7.76 -1.93 13.46
C ALA A 41 7.35 -1.36 14.83
N PRO A 42 6.18 -0.71 14.91
CA PRO A 42 5.72 -0.18 16.19
C PRO A 42 5.60 -1.28 17.23
N ARG A 43 6.02 -0.98 18.45
CA ARG A 43 5.85 -1.92 19.54
C ARG A 43 4.39 -1.99 19.96
N ALA A 44 3.85 -3.20 20.05
CA ALA A 44 2.53 -3.41 20.61
C ALA A 44 2.52 -3.30 22.12
N TYR A 45 3.66 -3.62 22.77
CA TYR A 45 3.81 -3.61 24.22
C TYR A 45 5.14 -2.98 24.63
N ASP A 46 5.13 -2.23 25.75
CA ASP A 46 6.35 -1.68 26.33
C ASP A 46 7.18 -2.75 27.03
N ASP A 47 6.55 -3.79 27.56
CA ASP A 47 7.24 -4.92 28.20
C ASP A 47 7.92 -5.79 27.13
N ALA A 48 9.23 -5.98 27.28
CA ALA A 48 10.04 -6.72 26.31
C ALA A 48 9.62 -8.19 26.15
N LYS A 49 9.16 -8.82 27.23
CA LYS A 49 8.70 -10.21 27.20
C LYS A 49 7.38 -10.35 26.44
N LEU A 50 6.42 -9.45 26.72
CA LEU A 50 5.14 -9.44 26.01
C LEU A 50 5.33 -9.10 24.54
N GLN A 51 6.24 -8.16 24.23
CA GLN A 51 6.57 -7.82 22.84
C GLN A 51 7.18 -9.02 22.11
N ALA A 52 8.07 -9.78 22.76
CA ALA A 52 8.67 -10.97 22.18
C ALA A 52 7.63 -12.06 21.90
N GLU A 53 6.66 -12.24 22.78
CA GLU A 53 5.56 -13.18 22.57
C GLU A 53 4.64 -12.72 21.42
N TYR A 54 4.32 -11.44 21.35
CA TYR A 54 3.58 -10.85 20.26
C TYR A 54 4.29 -11.09 18.92
N ASP A 55 5.60 -10.79 18.85
CA ASP A 55 6.40 -10.98 17.64
C ASP A 55 6.44 -12.44 17.20
N ARG A 56 6.46 -13.36 18.16
CA ARG A 56 6.51 -14.80 17.88
C ARG A 56 5.20 -15.35 17.32
N TRP A 57 4.06 -14.90 17.86
CA TRP A 57 2.76 -15.51 17.58
C TRP A 57 1.89 -14.72 16.60
N VAL A 58 1.93 -13.40 16.66
CA VAL A 58 1.02 -12.52 15.89
C VAL A 58 1.69 -11.98 14.63
N ARG A 59 2.94 -11.59 14.73
CA ARG A 59 3.67 -10.94 13.64
C ARG A 59 3.80 -11.78 12.35
N PRO A 60 4.04 -13.11 12.42
CA PRO A 60 4.08 -13.93 11.21
C PRO A 60 2.77 -13.89 10.41
N ASP A 61 1.63 -13.85 11.09
CA ASP A 61 0.32 -13.77 10.42
C ASP A 61 0.12 -12.42 9.74
N ILE A 62 0.57 -11.32 10.36
CA ILE A 62 0.51 -9.97 9.77
C ILE A 62 1.39 -9.91 8.52
N GLU A 63 2.61 -10.44 8.59
CA GLU A 63 3.53 -10.46 7.45
C GLU A 63 3.01 -11.32 6.31
N LYS A 64 2.44 -12.47 6.62
CA LYS A 64 1.84 -13.36 5.62
C LYS A 64 0.64 -12.72 4.93
N GLY A 65 -0.21 -12.04 5.69
CA GLY A 65 -1.33 -11.28 5.15
C GLY A 65 -0.87 -10.18 4.22
N ARG A 66 0.21 -9.50 4.55
CA ARG A 66 0.82 -8.46 3.72
C ARG A 66 1.31 -9.02 2.38
N GLU A 67 1.99 -10.16 2.38
CA GLU A 67 2.42 -10.83 1.16
C GLU A 67 1.22 -11.23 0.29
N VAL A 68 0.18 -11.77 0.89
CA VAL A 68 -1.03 -12.16 0.18
C VAL A 68 -1.69 -10.96 -0.50
N ASP A 69 -1.83 -9.85 0.20
CA ASP A 69 -2.43 -8.63 -0.35
C ASP A 69 -1.59 -8.05 -1.50
N LEU A 70 -0.28 -7.97 -1.34
CA LEU A 70 0.63 -7.47 -2.38
C LEU A 70 0.64 -8.36 -3.61
N THR A 71 0.66 -9.68 -3.43
CA THR A 71 0.63 -10.65 -4.52
C THR A 71 -0.68 -10.56 -5.28
N MET A 72 -1.80 -10.41 -4.59
CA MET A 72 -3.12 -10.26 -5.20
C MET A 72 -3.16 -9.03 -6.13
N VAL A 73 -2.68 -7.89 -5.65
CA VAL A 73 -2.64 -6.66 -6.46
C VAL A 73 -1.72 -6.83 -7.66
N ARG A 74 -0.52 -7.36 -7.44
CA ARG A 74 0.45 -7.57 -8.51
C ARG A 74 -0.08 -8.51 -9.58
N ASP A 75 -0.70 -9.61 -9.20
CA ASP A 75 -1.26 -10.58 -10.14
C ASP A 75 -2.39 -9.96 -10.96
N ALA A 76 -3.26 -9.18 -10.34
CA ALA A 76 -4.32 -8.48 -11.04
C ALA A 76 -3.77 -7.50 -12.08
N LEU A 77 -2.74 -6.73 -11.72
CA LEU A 77 -2.09 -5.79 -12.63
C LEU A 77 -1.34 -6.48 -13.77
N SER A 78 -0.76 -7.66 -13.49
CA SER A 78 0.01 -8.43 -14.48
C SER A 78 -0.85 -9.07 -15.57
N GLY A 79 -2.16 -9.16 -15.38
CA GLY A 79 -3.09 -9.71 -16.37
C GLY A 79 -3.23 -8.89 -17.65
N GLY A 80 -2.73 -7.67 -17.69
CA GLY A 80 -2.69 -6.84 -18.90
C GLY A 80 -4.00 -6.18 -19.26
N GLU A 81 -5.02 -6.25 -18.41
CA GLU A 81 -6.32 -5.63 -18.69
C GLU A 81 -6.37 -4.19 -18.18
N ASP A 82 -7.05 -3.31 -18.93
CA ASP A 82 -7.19 -1.90 -18.58
C ASP A 82 -8.30 -1.65 -17.56
N THR A 83 -9.23 -2.59 -17.42
CA THR A 83 -10.30 -2.52 -16.44
C THR A 83 -10.28 -3.74 -15.56
N LEU A 84 -10.15 -3.52 -14.26
CA LEU A 84 -10.04 -4.59 -13.26
C LEU A 84 -11.27 -4.57 -12.35
N PRO A 85 -12.16 -5.57 -12.45
CA PRO A 85 -13.29 -5.68 -11.54
C PRO A 85 -12.83 -6.20 -10.17
N LEU A 86 -13.28 -5.57 -9.10
CA LEU A 86 -12.94 -5.95 -7.74
C LEU A 86 -14.21 -6.20 -6.93
N THR A 87 -14.21 -7.24 -6.13
CA THR A 87 -15.18 -7.40 -5.05
C THR A 87 -14.87 -6.42 -3.92
N GLU A 88 -15.79 -6.23 -2.99
CA GLU A 88 -15.51 -5.41 -1.80
C GLU A 88 -14.33 -5.97 -1.00
N ALA A 89 -14.27 -7.30 -0.84
CA ALA A 89 -13.16 -7.95 -0.15
C ALA A 89 -11.81 -7.71 -0.85
N GLN A 90 -11.78 -7.80 -2.18
CA GLN A 90 -10.59 -7.50 -2.97
C GLN A 90 -10.19 -6.02 -2.85
N THR A 91 -11.18 -5.13 -2.86
CA THR A 91 -10.93 -3.68 -2.69
C THR A 91 -10.27 -3.39 -1.34
N LEU A 92 -10.74 -4.04 -0.27
CA LEU A 92 -10.12 -3.93 1.05
C LEU A 92 -8.67 -4.44 1.04
N GLY A 93 -8.41 -5.56 0.34
CA GLY A 93 -7.05 -6.07 0.14
C GLY A 93 -6.15 -5.10 -0.59
N TRP A 94 -6.65 -4.42 -1.61
CA TRP A 94 -5.92 -3.38 -2.33
C TRP A 94 -5.60 -2.19 -1.41
N LEU A 95 -6.56 -1.76 -0.57
CA LEU A 95 -6.32 -0.70 0.41
C LEU A 95 -5.23 -1.08 1.39
N ARG A 96 -5.24 -2.31 1.91
CA ARG A 96 -4.20 -2.79 2.81
C ARG A 96 -2.83 -2.83 2.12
N ALA A 97 -2.78 -3.34 0.89
CA ALA A 97 -1.54 -3.39 0.10
C ALA A 97 -0.95 -1.99 -0.10
N PHE A 98 -1.78 -1.03 -0.52
CA PHE A 98 -1.33 0.35 -0.73
C PHE A 98 -0.87 1.00 0.57
N ASN A 99 -1.54 0.70 1.69
CA ASN A 99 -1.11 1.20 2.98
C ASN A 99 0.29 0.70 3.36
N HIS A 100 0.55 -0.58 3.14
CA HIS A 100 1.88 -1.16 3.39
C HIS A 100 2.95 -0.48 2.54
N LEU A 101 2.66 -0.24 1.26
CA LEU A 101 3.60 0.44 0.36
C LEU A 101 3.84 1.90 0.79
N ARG A 102 2.79 2.60 1.24
CA ARG A 102 2.92 3.97 1.74
C ARG A 102 3.79 4.03 3.00
N VAL A 103 3.61 3.09 3.91
CA VAL A 103 4.43 3.01 5.13
C VAL A 103 5.90 2.79 4.75
N ALA A 104 6.19 1.88 3.82
CA ALA A 104 7.55 1.63 3.36
C ALA A 104 8.17 2.87 2.71
N ALA A 105 7.44 3.56 1.85
CA ALA A 105 7.91 4.79 1.21
C ALA A 105 8.14 5.90 2.24
N GLY A 106 7.25 6.03 3.22
CA GLY A 106 7.38 7.00 4.30
C GLY A 106 8.61 6.76 5.17
N GLU A 107 8.93 5.53 5.47
CA GLU A 107 10.15 5.17 6.22
C GLU A 107 11.42 5.58 5.46
N ILE A 108 11.44 5.37 4.13
CA ILE A 108 12.57 5.79 3.30
C ILE A 108 12.75 7.31 3.33
N LEU A 109 11.65 8.06 3.36
CA LEU A 109 11.68 9.52 3.41
C LEU A 109 11.91 10.08 4.82
N GLY A 110 11.84 9.23 5.86
CA GLY A 110 11.93 9.66 7.24
C GLY A 110 10.71 10.45 7.72
N ILE A 111 9.55 10.18 7.13
CA ILE A 111 8.31 10.88 7.45
C ILE A 111 7.61 10.21 8.63
N GLU A 112 7.22 11.01 9.62
CA GLU A 112 6.49 10.55 10.79
C GLU A 112 5.19 11.36 10.94
N GLY A 113 4.07 10.65 11.02
CA GLY A 113 2.77 11.24 11.35
C GLY A 113 2.06 11.96 10.20
N ASP A 114 0.90 12.50 10.53
CA ASP A 114 0.05 13.26 9.60
C ASP A 114 0.59 14.67 9.37
N GLY A 115 0.22 15.28 8.26
CA GLY A 115 0.63 16.64 7.92
C GLY A 115 2.04 16.75 7.33
N TRP A 116 2.66 15.63 7.01
CA TRP A 116 3.99 15.56 6.42
C TRP A 116 4.11 16.36 5.10
N GLU A 117 3.02 16.48 4.36
CA GLU A 117 2.98 17.19 3.08
C GLU A 117 3.28 18.69 3.28
N ASP A 118 2.83 19.25 4.40
CA ASP A 118 3.04 20.66 4.73
C ASP A 118 4.46 20.95 5.23
N THR A 119 5.13 19.92 5.76
CA THR A 119 6.47 20.05 6.36
C THR A 119 7.58 19.48 5.49
N ALA A 120 7.24 18.86 4.35
CA ALA A 120 8.21 18.25 3.47
C ALA A 120 9.17 19.30 2.88
N THR A 121 10.47 19.02 2.94
CA THR A 121 11.51 19.88 2.34
C THR A 121 11.53 19.70 0.83
N ASP A 122 12.13 20.65 0.11
CA ASP A 122 12.32 20.55 -1.34
C ASP A 122 13.13 19.31 -1.73
N ALA A 123 14.14 18.96 -0.93
CA ALA A 123 14.94 17.75 -1.16
C ALA A 123 14.08 16.48 -1.05
N THR A 124 13.19 16.43 -0.06
CA THR A 124 12.25 15.31 0.11
C THR A 124 11.30 15.20 -1.09
N LYS A 125 10.77 16.32 -1.56
CA LYS A 125 9.84 16.37 -2.69
C LYS A 125 10.45 15.89 -4.01
N GLN A 126 11.77 15.90 -4.12
CA GLN A 126 12.48 15.44 -5.33
C GLN A 126 12.73 13.92 -5.33
N LYS A 127 12.55 13.24 -4.20
CA LYS A 127 12.74 11.79 -4.13
C LYS A 127 11.59 11.05 -4.82
N PRO A 128 11.89 9.94 -5.55
CA PRO A 128 10.84 9.15 -6.21
C PRO A 128 9.76 8.66 -5.24
N GLU A 129 10.12 8.31 -4.01
CA GLU A 129 9.20 7.81 -2.98
C GLU A 129 8.15 8.85 -2.59
N TYR A 130 8.46 10.14 -2.72
CA TYR A 130 7.47 11.20 -2.48
C TYR A 130 6.32 11.12 -3.49
N GLY A 131 6.64 10.97 -4.78
CA GLY A 131 5.64 10.77 -5.83
C GLY A 131 4.82 9.51 -5.62
N VAL A 132 5.45 8.44 -5.13
CA VAL A 132 4.76 7.18 -4.77
C VAL A 132 3.73 7.43 -3.68
N LEU A 133 4.10 8.13 -2.61
CA LEU A 133 3.17 8.47 -1.52
C LEU A 133 1.94 9.22 -2.02
N ILE A 134 2.16 10.23 -2.85
CA ILE A 134 1.06 11.05 -3.42
C ILE A 134 0.14 10.17 -4.29
N ALA A 135 0.70 9.38 -5.19
CA ALA A 135 -0.07 8.53 -6.09
C ALA A 135 -0.88 7.47 -5.33
N LEU A 136 -0.26 6.80 -4.37
CA LEU A 136 -0.94 5.78 -3.57
C LEU A 136 -2.03 6.39 -2.68
N GLY A 137 -1.79 7.57 -2.13
CA GLY A 137 -2.79 8.30 -1.34
C GLY A 137 -4.01 8.63 -2.18
N TYR A 138 -3.81 9.11 -3.39
CA TYR A 138 -4.90 9.38 -4.33
C TYR A 138 -5.73 8.13 -4.63
N LEU A 139 -5.06 7.02 -4.95
CA LEU A 139 -5.74 5.76 -5.24
C LEU A 139 -6.51 5.22 -4.03
N GLN A 140 -5.96 5.36 -2.83
CA GLN A 140 -6.67 4.96 -1.61
C GLN A 140 -7.95 5.77 -1.41
N GLU A 141 -7.90 7.08 -1.60
CA GLU A 141 -9.08 7.94 -1.50
C GLU A 141 -10.16 7.52 -2.50
N GLU A 142 -9.78 7.22 -3.73
CA GLU A 142 -10.69 6.76 -4.76
C GLU A 142 -11.33 5.41 -4.41
N LEU A 143 -10.56 4.47 -3.86
CA LEU A 143 -11.07 3.17 -3.45
C LEU A 143 -12.05 3.29 -2.27
N VAL A 144 -11.73 4.13 -1.29
CA VAL A 144 -12.62 4.40 -0.15
C VAL A 144 -13.93 5.05 -0.63
N ALA A 145 -13.84 6.02 -1.52
CA ALA A 145 -15.01 6.67 -2.09
C ALA A 145 -15.92 5.67 -2.82
N ALA A 146 -15.34 4.73 -3.56
CA ALA A 146 -16.08 3.69 -4.25
C ALA A 146 -16.78 2.73 -3.28
N LEU A 147 -16.13 2.41 -2.14
CA LEU A 147 -16.75 1.58 -1.10
C LEU A 147 -17.94 2.26 -0.43
N ASP A 148 -17.86 3.58 -0.26
CA ASP A 148 -18.91 4.37 0.39
C ASP A 148 -20.08 4.73 -0.52
N SER A 149 -19.97 4.51 -1.79
CA SER A 149 -21.01 4.90 -2.75
C SER A 149 -22.13 3.88 -2.95
#